data_e39855c041d41a7cf2a325c491bd9bca
#
_entry.id   e39855c041d41a7cf2a325c491bd9bca
#
_cell.length_a   1.000
_cell.length_b   1.000
_cell.length_c   1.000
_cell.angle_alpha   90.00
_cell.angle_beta   90.00
_cell.angle_gamma   90.00
#
_symmetry.space_group_name_H-M   'P 1'
#
loop_
_entity.id
_entity.type
_entity.pdbx_description
1 polymer ?
#
loop_
_entity_poly.entity_id
_entity_poly.type
_entity_poly.pdbx_seq_one_letter_code
_entity_poly.pdbx_strand_id
1 'polypeptide(L)'
;MKHQVDFLELLQIDYEQYPVIAVVGGGGKTSLIYRLTDELIDKGKRVIITTTTHMAGESELPFARGGDAVRVKELLDKERYVIAAEYEEDTGKYASLTDEKLEELRELCDVMLVEADGAKHHPVKVPEKWEPVIPRCADIVISVIGLDCLGQPISQSAYRMERTSEFLRKSLEAPITEEDIVKIATSICGLFKDVEERVYRVYLNKSDILKEKEPAEHIVEELERKNTVAAYGSLLEE
;
A
#
# COMPACT_ATOMS: atom_id res chain seq x y z
N MET A 1 -24.84 -14.31 -7.74
CA MET A 1 -23.54 -14.23 -7.09
C MET A 1 -22.91 -12.95 -7.62
N LYS A 2 -22.76 -11.92 -6.81
CA LYS A 2 -21.93 -10.77 -7.20
C LYS A 2 -20.50 -11.31 -7.33
N HIS A 3 -19.85 -11.11 -8.46
CA HIS A 3 -18.45 -11.44 -8.62
C HIS A 3 -17.68 -10.43 -7.77
N GLN A 4 -17.19 -10.88 -6.63
CA GLN A 4 -16.27 -10.11 -5.82
C GLN A 4 -15.01 -9.84 -6.66
N VAL A 5 -14.57 -8.59 -6.73
CA VAL A 5 -13.38 -8.20 -7.49
C VAL A 5 -12.16 -8.89 -6.86
N ASP A 6 -11.41 -9.66 -7.63
CA ASP A 6 -10.12 -10.23 -7.24
C ASP A 6 -9.02 -9.18 -7.46
N PHE A 7 -8.49 -8.62 -6.39
CA PHE A 7 -7.47 -7.55 -6.43
C PHE A 7 -6.10 -8.07 -6.87
N LEU A 8 -5.80 -9.35 -6.62
CA LEU A 8 -4.58 -9.97 -7.13
C LEU A 8 -4.61 -10.02 -8.67
N GLU A 9 -5.76 -10.38 -9.26
CA GLU A 9 -5.96 -10.37 -10.70
C GLU A 9 -6.01 -8.93 -11.25
N LEU A 10 -6.80 -8.05 -10.62
CA LEU A 10 -6.96 -6.65 -11.02
C LEU A 10 -5.62 -5.91 -11.12
N LEU A 11 -4.71 -6.13 -10.18
CA LEU A 11 -3.39 -5.52 -10.11
C LEU A 11 -2.31 -6.36 -10.80
N GLN A 12 -2.68 -7.46 -11.45
CA GLN A 12 -1.75 -8.39 -12.13
C GLN A 12 -0.59 -8.79 -11.22
N ILE A 13 -0.90 -9.25 -10.00
CA ILE A 13 0.07 -9.65 -8.99
C ILE A 13 0.41 -11.13 -9.16
N ASP A 14 1.59 -11.44 -9.63
CA ASP A 14 2.15 -12.79 -9.62
C ASP A 14 2.90 -13.03 -8.30
N TYR A 15 2.15 -13.35 -7.26
CA TYR A 15 2.69 -13.59 -5.92
C TYR A 15 3.49 -14.90 -5.79
N GLU A 16 3.42 -15.80 -6.77
CA GLU A 16 4.24 -17.03 -6.78
C GLU A 16 5.66 -16.73 -7.25
N GLN A 17 5.82 -15.83 -8.21
CA GLN A 17 7.11 -15.36 -8.67
C GLN A 17 7.67 -14.24 -7.76
N TYR A 18 6.80 -13.39 -7.22
CA TYR A 18 7.12 -12.15 -6.49
C TYR A 18 6.41 -12.12 -5.14
N PRO A 19 6.88 -12.91 -4.14
CA PRO A 19 6.14 -13.15 -2.90
C PRO A 19 6.17 -11.99 -1.88
N VAL A 20 7.03 -11.00 -2.04
CA VAL A 20 7.12 -9.88 -1.09
C VAL A 20 6.59 -8.58 -1.71
N ILE A 21 5.49 -8.10 -1.17
CA ILE A 21 4.73 -6.97 -1.72
C ILE A 21 4.78 -5.80 -0.73
N ALA A 22 5.41 -4.71 -1.11
CA ALA A 22 5.45 -3.46 -0.36
C ALA A 22 4.32 -2.53 -0.81
N VAL A 23 3.57 -1.95 0.13
CA VAL A 23 2.47 -1.02 -0.15
C VAL A 23 2.84 0.36 0.38
N VAL A 24 2.82 1.36 -0.51
CA VAL A 24 3.22 2.75 -0.25
C VAL A 24 2.11 3.74 -0.61
N GLY A 25 2.29 5.02 -0.30
CA GLY A 25 1.35 6.09 -0.64
C GLY A 25 0.29 6.36 0.43
N GLY A 26 -0.94 6.65 0.03
CA GLY A 26 -2.05 7.03 0.92
C GLY A 26 -3.40 6.48 0.46
N GLY A 27 -4.47 6.80 1.19
CA GLY A 27 -5.84 6.50 0.73
C GLY A 27 -6.30 5.06 0.84
N GLY A 28 -5.70 4.23 1.75
CA GLY A 28 -6.22 2.89 2.03
C GLY A 28 -5.23 1.74 1.93
N LYS A 29 -3.93 1.98 2.19
CA LYS A 29 -2.89 0.93 2.19
C LYS A 29 -3.22 -0.25 3.08
N THR A 30 -3.49 0.01 4.36
CA THR A 30 -3.81 -1.03 5.35
C THR A 30 -5.03 -1.85 4.92
N SER A 31 -6.07 -1.18 4.40
CA SER A 31 -7.26 -1.86 3.87
C SER A 31 -6.93 -2.74 2.66
N LEU A 32 -6.06 -2.28 1.75
CA LEU A 32 -5.60 -3.09 0.62
C LEU A 32 -4.80 -4.31 1.10
N ILE A 33 -3.93 -4.14 2.10
CA ILE A 33 -3.15 -5.24 2.69
C ILE A 33 -4.10 -6.31 3.25
N TYR A 34 -5.11 -5.93 4.02
CA TYR A 34 -6.09 -6.90 4.55
C TYR A 34 -6.90 -7.56 3.44
N ARG A 35 -7.32 -6.79 2.43
CA ARG A 35 -8.03 -7.36 1.28
C ARG A 35 -7.20 -8.39 0.53
N LEU A 36 -5.94 -8.10 0.23
CA LEU A 36 -5.02 -9.05 -0.40
C LEU A 36 -4.75 -10.27 0.51
N THR A 37 -4.70 -10.06 1.83
CA THR A 37 -4.55 -11.16 2.80
C THR A 37 -5.72 -12.14 2.70
N ASP A 38 -6.96 -11.65 2.70
CA ASP A 38 -8.15 -12.48 2.59
C ASP A 38 -8.15 -13.30 1.28
N GLU A 39 -7.85 -12.65 0.15
CA GLU A 39 -7.76 -13.33 -1.15
C GLU A 39 -6.66 -14.39 -1.20
N LEU A 40 -5.51 -14.13 -0.58
CA LEU A 40 -4.40 -15.09 -0.48
C LEU A 40 -4.74 -16.29 0.42
N ILE A 41 -5.42 -16.03 1.54
CA ILE A 41 -5.92 -17.09 2.44
C ILE A 41 -6.93 -17.99 1.72
N ASP A 42 -7.86 -17.41 0.97
CA ASP A 42 -8.83 -18.15 0.15
C ASP A 42 -8.15 -19.04 -0.90
N LYS A 43 -6.98 -18.61 -1.41
CA LYS A 43 -6.11 -19.41 -2.28
C LYS A 43 -5.20 -20.39 -1.52
N GLY A 44 -5.38 -20.54 -0.20
CA GLY A 44 -4.65 -21.47 0.66
C GLY A 44 -3.24 -21.03 1.03
N LYS A 45 -2.86 -19.77 0.82
CA LYS A 45 -1.52 -19.25 1.14
C LYS A 45 -1.38 -18.87 2.62
N ARG A 46 -0.15 -18.89 3.12
CA ARG A 46 0.23 -18.39 4.45
C ARG A 46 0.81 -17.01 4.32
N VAL A 47 0.23 -16.04 5.02
CA VAL A 47 0.55 -14.63 4.83
C VAL A 47 1.17 -14.00 6.07
N ILE A 48 2.30 -13.32 5.92
CA ILE A 48 2.84 -12.43 6.95
C ILE A 48 2.51 -11.00 6.56
N ILE A 49 1.89 -10.25 7.49
CA ILE A 49 1.72 -8.79 7.41
C ILE A 49 2.77 -8.16 8.30
N THR A 50 3.44 -7.13 7.82
CA THR A 50 4.43 -6.38 8.59
C THR A 50 4.49 -4.91 8.17
N THR A 51 5.33 -4.12 8.82
CA THR A 51 5.57 -2.73 8.48
C THR A 51 7.04 -2.36 8.63
N THR A 52 7.51 -1.46 7.80
CA THR A 52 8.82 -0.80 7.91
C THR A 52 8.73 0.61 8.50
N THR A 53 7.51 1.03 8.89
CA THR A 53 7.24 2.32 9.52
C THR A 53 6.36 2.12 10.78
N HIS A 54 5.18 2.76 10.81
CA HIS A 54 4.20 2.53 11.87
C HIS A 54 2.85 2.25 11.24
N MET A 55 2.22 1.16 11.66
CA MET A 55 0.88 0.76 11.24
C MET A 55 -0.05 0.79 12.47
N ALA A 56 -1.35 1.04 12.28
CA ALA A 56 -2.31 0.98 13.37
C ALA A 56 -2.32 -0.41 14.00
N GLY A 57 -2.26 -0.48 15.32
CA GLY A 57 -2.37 -1.73 16.06
C GLY A 57 -3.84 -2.11 16.26
N GLU A 58 -4.14 -3.40 16.13
CA GLU A 58 -5.45 -3.98 16.41
C GLU A 58 -5.28 -5.15 17.37
N SER A 59 -5.92 -5.08 18.54
CA SER A 59 -5.67 -5.99 19.67
C SER A 59 -6.16 -7.43 19.48
N GLU A 60 -7.04 -7.66 18.49
CA GLU A 60 -7.68 -8.98 18.31
C GLU A 60 -7.08 -9.80 17.16
N LEU A 61 -6.13 -9.25 16.42
CA LEU A 61 -5.53 -9.93 15.28
C LEU A 61 -4.39 -10.87 15.70
N PRO A 62 -4.12 -11.94 14.93
CA PRO A 62 -2.98 -12.81 15.17
C PRO A 62 -1.66 -12.03 15.12
N PHE A 63 -0.99 -11.91 16.26
CA PHE A 63 0.20 -11.07 16.40
C PHE A 63 1.39 -11.81 16.98
N ALA A 64 2.56 -11.62 16.37
CA ALA A 64 3.86 -12.11 16.81
C ALA A 64 4.81 -10.91 17.05
N ARG A 65 4.96 -10.51 18.31
CA ARG A 65 5.81 -9.40 18.72
C ARG A 65 7.27 -9.67 18.36
N GLY A 66 7.96 -8.66 17.82
CA GLY A 66 9.36 -8.77 17.40
C GLY A 66 9.60 -9.78 16.28
N GLY A 67 8.53 -10.29 15.64
CA GLY A 67 8.65 -11.33 14.65
C GLY A 67 9.19 -12.64 15.20
N ASP A 68 8.80 -13.04 16.42
CA ASP A 68 9.21 -14.31 17.01
C ASP A 68 8.85 -15.48 16.08
N ALA A 69 9.86 -16.16 15.55
CA ALA A 69 9.71 -17.18 14.50
C ALA A 69 8.89 -18.39 14.93
N VAL A 70 8.93 -18.76 16.23
CA VAL A 70 8.14 -19.87 16.76
C VAL A 70 6.68 -19.46 16.78
N ARG A 71 6.39 -18.28 17.32
CA ARG A 71 5.04 -17.74 17.38
C ARG A 71 4.46 -17.48 15.99
N VAL A 72 5.27 -16.99 15.04
CA VAL A 72 4.86 -16.81 13.63
C VAL A 72 4.40 -18.13 13.02
N LYS A 73 5.19 -19.22 13.17
CA LYS A 73 4.83 -20.53 12.64
C LYS A 73 3.53 -21.07 13.25
N GLU A 74 3.38 -20.99 14.58
CA GLU A 74 2.16 -21.43 15.27
C GLU A 74 0.91 -20.70 14.73
N LEU A 75 1.01 -19.37 14.54
CA LEU A 75 -0.12 -18.58 14.06
C LEU A 75 -0.42 -18.83 12.58
N LEU A 76 0.61 -18.97 11.74
CA LEU A 76 0.42 -19.31 10.32
C LEU A 76 -0.25 -20.68 10.14
N ASP A 77 0.08 -21.65 10.96
CA ASP A 77 -0.54 -22.98 10.92
C ASP A 77 -2.01 -22.95 11.36
N LYS A 78 -2.35 -22.08 12.31
CA LYS A 78 -3.70 -21.98 12.88
C LYS A 78 -4.61 -21.04 12.12
N GLU A 79 -4.14 -19.80 11.83
CA GLU A 79 -4.95 -18.69 11.31
C GLU A 79 -4.66 -18.38 9.84
N ARG A 80 -3.62 -18.99 9.26
CA ARG A 80 -3.12 -18.77 7.89
C ARG A 80 -2.48 -17.40 7.67
N TYR A 81 -2.61 -16.45 8.59
CA TYR A 81 -1.91 -15.17 8.56
C TYR A 81 -1.44 -14.76 9.95
N VAL A 82 -0.49 -13.84 10.00
CA VAL A 82 0.03 -13.24 11.22
C VAL A 82 0.57 -11.83 10.95
N ILE A 83 0.36 -10.92 11.89
CA ILE A 83 1.06 -9.63 11.92
C ILE A 83 2.35 -9.85 12.70
N ALA A 84 3.50 -9.63 12.04
CA ALA A 84 4.83 -9.73 12.63
C ALA A 84 5.45 -8.33 12.68
N ALA A 85 5.59 -7.75 13.87
CA ALA A 85 6.07 -6.37 14.05
C ALA A 85 6.55 -6.15 15.49
N GLU A 86 7.29 -5.08 15.75
CA GLU A 86 7.39 -4.54 17.09
C GLU A 86 6.05 -3.90 17.50
N TYR A 87 5.88 -3.66 18.80
CA TYR A 87 4.69 -2.99 19.32
C TYR A 87 5.08 -1.89 20.31
N GLU A 88 4.63 -0.68 20.02
CA GLU A 88 4.84 0.49 20.86
C GLU A 88 3.64 0.67 21.81
N GLU A 89 3.81 0.38 23.09
CA GLU A 89 2.76 0.48 24.11
C GLU A 89 2.19 1.91 24.23
N ASP A 90 3.06 2.91 24.13
CA ASP A 90 2.69 4.33 24.30
C ASP A 90 1.77 4.85 23.17
N THR A 91 1.90 4.32 21.97
CA THR A 91 1.15 4.77 20.79
C THR A 91 0.07 3.78 20.36
N GLY A 92 0.13 2.54 20.85
CA GLY A 92 -0.74 1.45 20.42
C GLY A 92 -0.50 1.03 18.97
N LYS A 93 0.72 1.22 18.45
CA LYS A 93 1.04 0.94 17.04
C LYS A 93 2.02 -0.20 16.89
N TYR A 94 1.90 -0.88 15.75
CA TYR A 94 2.94 -1.74 15.24
C TYR A 94 4.09 -0.88 14.70
N ALA A 95 5.33 -1.31 14.94
CA ALA A 95 6.54 -0.65 14.49
C ALA A 95 7.43 -1.61 13.69
N SER A 96 8.41 -1.05 13.00
CA SER A 96 9.27 -1.76 12.05
C SER A 96 10.09 -2.87 12.69
N LEU A 97 10.31 -3.93 11.92
CA LEU A 97 11.38 -4.91 12.13
C LEU A 97 12.62 -4.52 11.31
N THR A 98 13.76 -5.13 11.62
CA THR A 98 14.99 -4.95 10.83
C THR A 98 14.91 -5.71 9.50
N ASP A 99 15.69 -5.28 8.50
CA ASP A 99 15.77 -5.97 7.20
C ASP A 99 16.16 -7.46 7.37
N GLU A 100 17.11 -7.75 8.29
CA GLU A 100 17.55 -9.13 8.57
C GLU A 100 16.40 -9.98 9.12
N LYS A 101 15.54 -9.38 9.96
CA LYS A 101 14.37 -10.08 10.49
C LYS A 101 13.32 -10.31 9.41
N LEU A 102 13.11 -9.37 8.51
CA LEU A 102 12.20 -9.55 7.37
C LEU A 102 12.67 -10.66 6.44
N GLU A 103 13.97 -10.77 6.17
CA GLU A 103 14.54 -11.86 5.37
C GLU A 103 14.35 -13.23 6.06
N GLU A 104 14.52 -13.30 7.39
CA GLU A 104 14.24 -14.53 8.16
C GLU A 104 12.76 -14.93 8.06
N LEU A 105 11.85 -13.97 8.22
CA LEU A 105 10.39 -14.19 8.21
C LEU A 105 9.86 -14.58 6.83
N ARG A 106 10.47 -14.07 5.76
CA ARG A 106 10.12 -14.41 4.38
C ARG A 106 10.15 -15.92 4.13
N GLU A 107 11.09 -16.63 4.73
CA GLU A 107 11.23 -18.10 4.58
C GLU A 107 10.12 -18.89 5.29
N LEU A 108 9.28 -18.25 6.10
CA LEU A 108 8.22 -18.90 6.88
C LEU A 108 6.84 -18.82 6.25
N CYS A 109 6.65 -17.97 5.26
CA CYS A 109 5.35 -17.71 4.63
C CYS A 109 5.38 -17.94 3.11
N ASP A 110 4.21 -17.97 2.51
CA ASP A 110 4.08 -18.03 1.06
C ASP A 110 4.05 -16.65 0.44
N VAL A 111 3.51 -15.63 1.17
CA VAL A 111 3.49 -14.22 0.77
C VAL A 111 3.72 -13.32 1.98
N MET A 112 4.48 -12.25 1.78
CA MET A 112 4.69 -11.19 2.78
C MET A 112 4.15 -9.87 2.26
N LEU A 113 3.26 -9.23 3.02
CA LEU A 113 2.69 -7.91 2.74
C LEU A 113 3.28 -6.89 3.71
N VAL A 114 3.86 -5.81 3.18
CA VAL A 114 4.60 -4.83 3.97
C VAL A 114 3.99 -3.43 3.81
N GLU A 115 3.50 -2.81 4.89
CA GLU A 115 3.18 -1.39 4.87
C GLU A 115 4.48 -0.58 4.99
N ALA A 116 4.93 0.00 3.87
CA ALA A 116 6.26 0.61 3.77
C ALA A 116 6.25 2.14 3.83
N ASP A 117 5.11 2.75 4.19
CA ASP A 117 4.96 4.20 4.20
C ASP A 117 3.81 4.68 5.07
N GLY A 118 3.99 5.82 5.77
CA GLY A 118 2.97 6.46 6.57
C GLY A 118 2.26 7.60 5.82
N ALA A 119 0.93 7.71 5.92
CA ALA A 119 0.14 8.79 5.32
C ALA A 119 -0.88 9.45 6.26
N LYS A 120 -0.97 9.02 7.53
CA LYS A 120 -1.91 9.56 8.53
C LYS A 120 -3.33 9.73 7.99
N HIS A 121 -3.85 8.72 7.31
CA HIS A 121 -5.20 8.67 6.71
C HIS A 121 -5.45 9.66 5.55
N HIS A 122 -4.46 10.43 5.11
CA HIS A 122 -4.62 11.27 3.93
C HIS A 122 -4.68 10.43 2.64
N PRO A 123 -5.48 10.86 1.64
CA PRO A 123 -5.65 10.13 0.39
C PRO A 123 -4.41 10.13 -0.50
N VAL A 124 -3.57 11.16 -0.42
CA VAL A 124 -2.40 11.31 -1.28
C VAL A 124 -1.21 11.87 -0.50
N LYS A 125 -0.01 11.58 -0.97
CA LYS A 125 1.23 12.17 -0.47
C LYS A 125 2.31 12.21 -1.55
N VAL A 126 3.27 13.11 -1.35
CA VAL A 126 4.59 13.06 -1.98
C VAL A 126 5.59 12.68 -0.89
N PRO A 127 6.37 11.60 -1.06
CA PRO A 127 7.26 11.12 -0.02
C PRO A 127 8.40 12.10 0.28
N GLU A 128 8.86 12.08 1.51
CA GLU A 128 10.07 12.77 1.96
C GLU A 128 11.34 12.04 1.50
N LYS A 129 12.50 12.64 1.77
CA LYS A 129 13.80 12.06 1.38
C LYS A 129 14.05 10.69 2.01
N TRP A 130 13.52 10.47 3.22
CA TRP A 130 13.63 9.21 3.99
C TRP A 130 12.43 8.27 3.81
N GLU A 131 11.50 8.59 2.94
CA GLU A 131 10.32 7.79 2.58
C GLU A 131 10.33 7.49 1.08
N PRO A 132 9.69 6.39 0.67
CA PRO A 132 9.21 5.27 1.49
C PRO A 132 10.37 4.43 2.04
N VAL A 133 10.08 3.54 3.01
CA VAL A 133 11.04 2.57 3.52
C VAL A 133 10.72 1.20 2.94
N ILE A 134 11.03 1.03 1.66
CA ILE A 134 10.82 -0.24 0.95
C ILE A 134 11.88 -1.25 1.44
N PRO A 135 11.48 -2.41 1.99
CA PRO A 135 12.46 -3.40 2.44
C PRO A 135 13.25 -3.98 1.28
N ARG A 136 14.50 -4.41 1.53
CA ARG A 136 15.38 -4.93 0.47
C ARG A 136 14.80 -6.17 -0.21
N CYS A 137 14.10 -7.01 0.55
CA CYS A 137 13.45 -8.23 0.04
C CYS A 137 12.18 -7.98 -0.77
N ALA A 138 11.68 -6.75 -0.90
CA ALA A 138 10.48 -6.48 -1.67
C ALA A 138 10.68 -6.76 -3.16
N ASP A 139 9.71 -7.48 -3.75
CA ASP A 139 9.67 -7.83 -5.17
C ASP A 139 8.72 -6.91 -5.94
N ILE A 140 7.58 -6.56 -5.31
CA ILE A 140 6.55 -5.70 -5.88
C ILE A 140 6.38 -4.45 -4.99
N VAL A 141 6.14 -3.31 -5.61
CA VAL A 141 5.70 -2.08 -4.94
C VAL A 141 4.34 -1.68 -5.48
N ILE A 142 3.36 -1.56 -4.60
CA ILE A 142 2.02 -1.06 -4.92
C ILE A 142 1.87 0.33 -4.32
N SER A 143 1.68 1.34 -5.17
CA SER A 143 1.32 2.69 -4.74
C SER A 143 -0.19 2.83 -4.66
N VAL A 144 -0.70 3.24 -3.51
CA VAL A 144 -2.12 3.52 -3.30
C VAL A 144 -2.37 5.01 -3.28
N ILE A 145 -3.39 5.47 -4.00
CA ILE A 145 -3.87 6.84 -4.00
C ILE A 145 -5.39 6.80 -3.84
N GLY A 146 -5.93 7.56 -2.87
CA GLY A 146 -7.37 7.70 -2.70
C GLY A 146 -7.92 8.76 -3.65
N LEU A 147 -8.90 8.41 -4.48
CA LEU A 147 -9.56 9.30 -5.42
C LEU A 147 -10.37 10.43 -4.74
N ASP A 148 -10.55 10.35 -3.41
CA ASP A 148 -11.11 11.42 -2.60
C ASP A 148 -10.22 12.68 -2.52
N CYS A 149 -9.00 12.64 -3.05
CA CYS A 149 -8.18 13.84 -3.24
C CYS A 149 -8.54 14.62 -4.51
N LEU A 150 -9.17 13.99 -5.50
CA LEU A 150 -9.42 14.61 -6.80
C LEU A 150 -10.36 15.81 -6.69
N GLY A 151 -9.92 16.96 -7.22
CA GLY A 151 -10.64 18.23 -7.13
C GLY A 151 -10.57 18.91 -5.76
N GLN A 152 -9.94 18.31 -4.76
CA GLN A 152 -9.78 18.88 -3.42
C GLN A 152 -8.50 19.69 -3.32
N PRO A 153 -8.47 20.76 -2.49
CA PRO A 153 -7.25 21.51 -2.22
C PRO A 153 -6.13 20.61 -1.66
N ILE A 154 -4.89 20.89 -2.06
CA ILE A 154 -3.71 20.21 -1.55
C ILE A 154 -3.68 20.25 -0.01
N SER A 155 -4.03 21.40 0.59
CA SER A 155 -4.06 21.62 2.03
C SER A 155 -5.00 20.65 2.79
N GLN A 156 -6.03 20.14 2.14
CA GLN A 156 -7.05 19.28 2.76
C GLN A 156 -6.81 17.78 2.49
N SER A 157 -6.14 17.46 1.40
CA SER A 157 -6.04 16.09 0.91
C SER A 157 -4.64 15.48 1.01
N ALA A 158 -3.58 16.28 0.99
CA ALA A 158 -2.24 15.74 0.96
C ALA A 158 -1.60 15.62 2.35
N TYR A 159 -1.11 14.43 2.69
CA TYR A 159 -0.15 14.30 3.78
C TYR A 159 1.15 15.03 3.39
N ARG A 160 1.68 15.89 4.28
CA ARG A 160 2.81 16.79 3.98
C ARG A 160 2.47 17.74 2.82
N MET A 161 1.42 18.52 3.02
CA MET A 161 0.85 19.41 2.01
C MET A 161 1.89 20.39 1.41
N GLU A 162 2.84 20.89 2.21
CA GLU A 162 3.90 21.78 1.73
C GLU A 162 4.82 21.05 0.72
N ARG A 163 5.18 19.81 1.02
CA ARG A 163 5.99 18.96 0.14
C ARG A 163 5.26 18.68 -1.18
N THR A 164 3.96 18.39 -1.09
CA THR A 164 3.12 18.15 -2.28
C THR A 164 2.96 19.41 -3.12
N SER A 165 2.73 20.56 -2.47
CA SER A 165 2.64 21.88 -3.12
C SER A 165 3.94 22.24 -3.87
N GLU A 166 5.10 22.07 -3.23
CA GLU A 166 6.41 22.29 -3.84
C GLU A 166 6.63 21.39 -5.06
N PHE A 167 6.36 20.09 -4.91
CA PHE A 167 6.53 19.09 -5.97
C PHE A 167 5.63 19.36 -7.18
N LEU A 168 4.36 19.73 -6.95
CA LEU A 168 3.41 20.04 -8.00
C LEU A 168 3.61 21.46 -8.57
N ARG A 169 4.31 22.34 -7.85
CA ARG A 169 4.46 23.77 -8.14
C ARG A 169 3.11 24.48 -8.17
N LYS A 170 2.25 24.14 -7.22
CA LYS A 170 0.90 24.68 -7.04
C LYS A 170 0.75 25.29 -5.65
N SER A 171 -0.16 26.25 -5.48
CA SER A 171 -0.52 26.75 -4.15
C SER A 171 -1.21 25.68 -3.32
N LEU A 172 -1.19 25.82 -2.00
CA LEU A 172 -1.87 24.90 -1.09
C LEU A 172 -3.39 24.79 -1.33
N GLU A 173 -3.99 25.87 -1.82
CA GLU A 173 -5.42 25.95 -2.12
C GLU A 173 -5.77 25.47 -3.55
N ALA A 174 -4.78 25.14 -4.36
CA ALA A 174 -5.02 24.62 -5.70
C ALA A 174 -5.58 23.18 -5.61
N PRO A 175 -6.57 22.85 -6.47
CA PRO A 175 -7.10 21.49 -6.50
C PRO A 175 -6.09 20.50 -7.09
N ILE A 176 -6.13 19.27 -6.58
CA ILE A 176 -5.42 18.12 -7.16
C ILE A 176 -6.17 17.70 -8.42
N THR A 177 -5.44 17.60 -9.54
CA THR A 177 -5.97 17.18 -10.84
C THR A 177 -5.55 15.75 -11.18
N GLU A 178 -6.13 15.21 -12.25
CA GLU A 178 -5.75 13.90 -12.81
C GLU A 178 -4.27 13.85 -13.19
N GLU A 179 -3.76 14.91 -13.85
CA GLU A 179 -2.34 15.04 -14.22
C GLU A 179 -1.43 15.06 -12.99
N ASP A 180 -1.87 15.68 -11.89
CA ASP A 180 -1.12 15.67 -10.63
C ASP A 180 -1.01 14.25 -10.06
N ILE A 181 -2.10 13.48 -10.10
CA ILE A 181 -2.11 12.07 -9.66
C ILE A 181 -1.15 11.25 -10.51
N VAL A 182 -1.22 11.36 -11.84
CA VAL A 182 -0.28 10.68 -12.75
C VAL A 182 1.16 11.07 -12.45
N LYS A 183 1.43 12.37 -12.26
CA LYS A 183 2.77 12.88 -11.93
C LYS A 183 3.27 12.35 -10.58
N ILE A 184 2.43 12.34 -9.55
CA ILE A 184 2.77 11.79 -8.23
C ILE A 184 3.08 10.29 -8.34
N ALA A 185 2.26 9.54 -9.06
CA ALA A 185 2.42 8.10 -9.20
C ALA A 185 3.71 7.70 -9.96
N THR A 186 4.09 8.44 -11.00
CA THR A 186 5.16 8.03 -11.93
C THR A 186 6.51 8.73 -11.73
N SER A 187 6.59 9.75 -10.87
CA SER A 187 7.84 10.48 -10.66
C SER A 187 8.79 9.75 -9.70
N ILE A 188 10.09 9.77 -10.02
CA ILE A 188 11.17 9.34 -9.11
C ILE A 188 11.29 10.20 -7.83
N CYS A 189 10.60 11.35 -7.78
CA CYS A 189 10.45 12.17 -6.59
C CYS A 189 9.03 12.06 -5.99
N GLY A 190 8.18 11.25 -6.58
CA GLY A 190 6.83 10.87 -6.15
C GLY A 190 6.78 9.44 -5.64
N LEU A 191 5.69 8.74 -5.91
CA LEU A 191 5.48 7.38 -5.38
C LEU A 191 6.30 6.30 -6.12
N PHE A 192 6.91 6.62 -7.27
CA PHE A 192 7.87 5.76 -7.96
C PHE A 192 9.29 5.84 -7.35
N LYS A 193 9.47 6.62 -6.28
CA LYS A 193 10.75 6.78 -5.59
C LYS A 193 11.20 5.45 -4.96
N ASP A 194 12.48 5.10 -5.14
CA ASP A 194 13.14 3.91 -4.59
C ASP A 194 12.48 2.56 -5.02
N VAL A 195 11.68 2.57 -6.10
CA VAL A 195 11.12 1.34 -6.69
C VAL A 195 12.21 0.48 -7.34
N GLU A 196 13.22 1.11 -7.97
CA GLU A 196 14.34 0.42 -8.62
C GLU A 196 13.90 -0.60 -9.70
N GLU A 197 14.37 -1.85 -9.62
CA GLU A 197 14.07 -2.95 -10.56
C GLU A 197 12.80 -3.73 -10.17
N ARG A 198 12.09 -3.33 -9.11
CA ARG A 198 10.92 -4.02 -8.61
C ARG A 198 9.72 -3.84 -9.54
N VAL A 199 8.84 -4.82 -9.54
CA VAL A 199 7.55 -4.70 -10.23
C VAL A 199 6.74 -3.58 -9.58
N TYR A 200 6.22 -2.64 -10.40
CA TYR A 200 5.46 -1.50 -9.90
C TYR A 200 4.00 -1.55 -10.32
N ARG A 201 3.10 -1.22 -9.39
CA ARG A 201 1.66 -1.16 -9.61
C ARG A 201 1.07 0.09 -8.97
N VAL A 202 -0.01 0.62 -9.54
CA VAL A 202 -0.75 1.74 -8.97
C VAL A 202 -2.21 1.33 -8.75
N TYR A 203 -2.69 1.53 -7.53
CA TYR A 203 -4.09 1.34 -7.19
C TYR A 203 -4.75 2.66 -6.80
N LEU A 204 -5.79 3.03 -7.54
CA LEU A 204 -6.63 4.21 -7.29
C LEU A 204 -7.86 3.76 -6.50
N ASN A 205 -7.82 3.95 -5.19
CA ASN A 205 -8.87 3.52 -4.28
C ASN A 205 -10.01 4.55 -4.16
N LYS A 206 -11.16 4.13 -3.62
CA LYS A 206 -12.33 4.97 -3.34
C LYS A 206 -13.00 5.49 -4.62
N SER A 207 -13.05 4.68 -5.67
CA SER A 207 -13.77 5.06 -6.88
C SER A 207 -15.29 5.20 -6.65
N ASP A 208 -15.83 4.58 -5.60
CA ASP A 208 -17.23 4.65 -5.19
C ASP A 208 -17.73 6.07 -4.90
N ILE A 209 -16.82 6.98 -4.48
CA ILE A 209 -17.19 8.37 -4.20
C ILE A 209 -17.32 9.24 -5.47
N LEU A 210 -16.78 8.79 -6.58
CA LEU A 210 -16.86 9.53 -7.84
C LEU A 210 -18.27 9.40 -8.43
N LYS A 211 -18.84 10.52 -8.84
CA LYS A 211 -20.14 10.54 -9.56
C LYS A 211 -20.03 9.85 -10.91
N GLU A 212 -18.96 10.12 -11.60
CA GLU A 212 -18.62 9.57 -12.92
C GLU A 212 -17.26 8.87 -12.82
N LYS A 213 -17.05 7.80 -13.56
CA LYS A 213 -15.80 7.01 -13.49
C LYS A 213 -14.73 7.49 -14.49
N GLU A 214 -15.12 8.34 -15.45
CA GLU A 214 -14.24 8.85 -16.49
C GLU A 214 -12.91 9.43 -15.97
N PRO A 215 -12.88 10.20 -14.85
CA PRO A 215 -11.59 10.69 -14.33
C PRO A 215 -10.65 9.56 -13.89
N ALA A 216 -11.19 8.50 -13.28
CA ALA A 216 -10.39 7.34 -12.85
C ALA A 216 -9.90 6.55 -14.07
N GLU A 217 -10.75 6.34 -15.06
CA GLU A 217 -10.42 5.68 -16.33
C GLU A 217 -9.30 6.43 -17.07
N HIS A 218 -9.43 7.75 -17.17
CA HIS A 218 -8.42 8.59 -17.81
C HIS A 218 -7.06 8.55 -17.08
N ILE A 219 -7.05 8.58 -15.74
CA ILE A 219 -5.81 8.44 -14.97
C ILE A 219 -5.15 7.07 -15.27
N VAL A 220 -5.93 5.98 -15.30
CA VAL A 220 -5.41 4.65 -15.60
C VAL A 220 -4.83 4.60 -17.01
N GLU A 221 -5.53 5.11 -18.02
CA GLU A 221 -5.02 5.17 -19.40
C GLU A 221 -3.69 5.95 -19.49
N GLU A 222 -3.58 7.09 -18.80
CA GLU A 222 -2.35 7.88 -18.78
C GLU A 222 -1.18 7.16 -18.08
N LEU A 223 -1.47 6.38 -17.03
CA LEU A 223 -0.48 5.54 -16.35
C LEU A 223 -0.02 4.39 -17.27
N GLU A 224 -0.94 3.73 -17.96
CA GLU A 224 -0.64 2.67 -18.93
C GLU A 224 0.20 3.17 -20.11
N ARG A 225 -0.07 4.38 -20.62
CA ARG A 225 0.75 5.04 -21.65
C ARG A 225 2.20 5.26 -21.19
N LYS A 226 2.42 5.30 -19.86
CA LYS A 226 3.74 5.39 -19.24
C LYS A 226 4.30 4.02 -18.83
N ASN A 227 3.73 2.91 -19.35
CA ASN A 227 4.09 1.54 -19.03
C ASN A 227 3.94 1.20 -17.54
N THR A 228 2.98 1.81 -16.85
CA THR A 228 2.66 1.52 -15.47
C THR A 228 1.32 0.81 -15.39
N VAL A 229 1.30 -0.43 -14.90
CA VAL A 229 0.05 -1.16 -14.66
C VAL A 229 -0.70 -0.47 -13.52
N ALA A 230 -1.93 -0.09 -13.81
CA ALA A 230 -2.78 0.62 -12.87
C ALA A 230 -4.21 0.08 -12.90
N ALA A 231 -4.90 0.22 -11.78
CA ALA A 231 -6.31 -0.12 -11.66
C ALA A 231 -7.00 0.85 -10.70
N TYR A 232 -8.31 0.96 -10.83
CA TYR A 232 -9.15 1.71 -9.89
C TYR A 232 -10.27 0.83 -9.34
N GLY A 233 -10.76 1.17 -8.15
CA GLY A 233 -11.84 0.45 -7.49
C GLY A 233 -12.17 1.02 -6.12
N SER A 234 -12.98 0.28 -5.37
CA SER A 234 -13.27 0.56 -3.97
C SER A 234 -13.04 -0.69 -3.13
N LEU A 235 -12.34 -0.53 -2.01
CA LEU A 235 -12.16 -1.60 -1.02
C LEU A 235 -13.40 -1.78 -0.12
N LEU A 236 -14.41 -0.91 -0.26
CA LEU A 236 -15.69 -0.97 0.45
C LEU A 236 -16.81 -1.62 -0.38
N GLU A 237 -16.62 -1.80 -1.69
CA GLU A 237 -17.58 -2.49 -2.56
C GLU A 237 -17.39 -4.01 -2.39
N GLU A 238 -18.46 -4.67 -1.86
CA GLU A 238 -18.61 -6.13 -1.78
C GLU A 238 -19.08 -6.75 -3.10
#